data_0c200bf87d2c49be7c66eceeea4762cd
#
_entry.id   0c200bf87d2c49be7c66eceeea4762cd
#
_cell.length_a   1.000
_cell.length_b   1.000
_cell.length_c   1.000
_cell.angle_alpha   90.00
_cell.angle_beta   90.00
_cell.angle_gamma   90.00
#
_symmetry.space_group_name_H-M   'P 1'
#
loop_
_entity.id
_entity.type
_entity.pdbx_description
1 polymer ?
#
loop_
_entity_poly.entity_id
_entity_poly.type
_entity_poly.pdbx_seq_one_letter_code
_entity_poly.pdbx_strand_id
1 'polypeptide(L)'
;MLSRFRSVARGLRRTSPFHILGKLQSLELASRAAERNAELAGWNTKVMGSALASRLYEAGLAGHLAPLPPEPVETGFGGRLCRQEDIESHWLRHWCGQIGFIPMYHRKVWEDCYALQALHERGMMAPGRRGLGFAVGAEWLPSFLAARGAEILATDIDANDLRARNWIETDQHGGRVETIFKPGLIDLDTFNERVSMRAVDMNTIPEDLHGGFDFLWSICSLEHCGSIRQGLDFVVESMKCLRPGGVAVHTTEFNMSPTGPTLEEGVTVLFQRHHIEELGTRLAQAGHRMLPMDYDTGTGILDQFVDLPPYPGNDSPLAIPEAPHLRLSIQGLVSTSIGFIIEKGR
;
A
#
# COMPACT_ATOMS: atom_id res chain seq x y z
N MET A 1 -51.48 3.18 -33.30
CA MET A 1 -50.07 2.82 -33.14
C MET A 1 -49.19 3.16 -34.35
N LEU A 2 -49.67 3.05 -35.57
CA LEU A 2 -48.92 3.34 -36.81
C LEU A 2 -48.58 4.81 -37.07
N SER A 3 -49.30 5.79 -36.46
CA SER A 3 -49.01 7.20 -36.63
C SER A 3 -47.79 7.73 -35.85
N ARG A 4 -47.50 7.13 -34.70
CA ARG A 4 -46.28 7.48 -33.89
C ARG A 4 -44.98 7.01 -34.52
N PHE A 5 -44.96 5.87 -35.19
CA PHE A 5 -43.79 5.36 -35.90
C PHE A 5 -43.39 6.20 -37.12
N ARG A 6 -44.37 6.81 -37.81
CA ARG A 6 -44.10 7.69 -38.94
C ARG A 6 -43.52 9.08 -38.53
N SER A 7 -43.75 9.51 -37.28
CA SER A 7 -43.21 10.74 -36.75
C SER A 7 -41.72 10.62 -36.37
N VAL A 8 -41.34 9.51 -35.77
CA VAL A 8 -39.94 9.20 -35.41
C VAL A 8 -39.07 8.96 -36.65
N ALA A 9 -39.61 8.28 -37.69
CA ALA A 9 -38.90 8.06 -38.94
C ALA A 9 -38.73 9.34 -39.79
N ARG A 10 -39.59 10.35 -39.63
CA ARG A 10 -39.43 11.65 -40.28
C ARG A 10 -38.40 12.55 -39.58
N GLY A 11 -38.14 12.40 -38.27
CA GLY A 11 -37.10 13.10 -37.51
C GLY A 11 -35.69 12.68 -37.91
N LEU A 12 -35.51 11.41 -38.24
CA LEU A 12 -34.19 10.84 -38.61
C LEU A 12 -33.75 11.19 -40.05
N ARG A 13 -34.64 11.65 -40.94
CA ARG A 13 -34.31 11.95 -42.33
C ARG A 13 -33.83 13.40 -42.58
N ARG A 14 -33.71 14.25 -41.57
CA ARG A 14 -33.31 15.66 -41.71
C ARG A 14 -31.99 16.07 -41.09
N THR A 15 -31.19 15.14 -40.55
CA THR A 15 -29.86 15.49 -40.08
C THR A 15 -28.83 15.26 -41.18
N SER A 16 -28.41 16.36 -41.81
CA SER A 16 -27.27 16.33 -42.73
C SER A 16 -26.08 15.68 -42.08
N PRO A 17 -25.26 14.86 -42.80
CA PRO A 17 -24.01 14.30 -42.27
C PRO A 17 -23.11 15.36 -41.64
N PHE A 18 -23.10 16.58 -42.18
CA PHE A 18 -22.37 17.71 -41.61
C PHE A 18 -22.93 18.17 -40.24
N HIS A 19 -24.21 18.05 -39.99
CA HIS A 19 -24.80 18.36 -38.69
C HIS A 19 -24.46 17.28 -37.62
N ILE A 20 -24.42 16.02 -38.03
CA ILE A 20 -24.00 14.92 -37.17
C ILE A 20 -22.52 15.08 -36.84
N LEU A 21 -21.67 15.35 -37.82
CA LEU A 21 -20.24 15.57 -37.63
C LEU A 21 -19.97 16.76 -36.69
N GLY A 22 -20.65 17.87 -36.89
CA GLY A 22 -20.54 19.02 -35.99
C GLY A 22 -20.97 18.75 -34.56
N LYS A 23 -22.02 17.93 -34.35
CA LYS A 23 -22.39 17.45 -33.00
C LYS A 23 -21.35 16.52 -32.38
N LEU A 24 -20.78 15.61 -33.15
CA LEU A 24 -19.71 14.73 -32.66
C LEU A 24 -18.48 15.53 -32.25
N GLN A 25 -18.05 16.47 -33.06
CA GLN A 25 -16.93 17.36 -32.72
C GLN A 25 -17.21 18.21 -31.47
N SER A 26 -18.45 18.72 -31.31
CA SER A 26 -18.80 19.49 -30.12
C SER A 26 -18.86 18.65 -28.86
N LEU A 27 -19.28 17.37 -28.95
CA LEU A 27 -19.24 16.40 -27.85
C LEU A 27 -17.81 16.03 -27.47
N GLU A 28 -16.96 15.82 -28.47
CA GLU A 28 -15.54 15.54 -28.22
C GLU A 28 -14.85 16.72 -27.51
N LEU A 29 -15.06 17.92 -27.94
CA LEU A 29 -14.55 19.15 -27.30
C LEU A 29 -15.08 19.30 -25.87
N ALA A 30 -16.36 19.02 -25.64
CA ALA A 30 -16.96 19.06 -24.32
C ALA A 30 -16.38 17.96 -23.39
N SER A 31 -16.16 16.75 -23.91
CA SER A 31 -15.51 15.67 -23.16
C SER A 31 -14.10 16.08 -22.73
N ARG A 32 -13.28 16.54 -23.67
CA ARG A 32 -11.91 17.02 -23.37
C ARG A 32 -11.88 18.19 -22.39
N ALA A 33 -12.88 19.09 -22.47
CA ALA A 33 -13.00 20.18 -21.52
C ALA A 33 -13.39 19.68 -20.11
N ALA A 34 -14.28 18.69 -20.03
CA ALA A 34 -14.69 18.07 -18.78
C ALA A 34 -13.50 17.33 -18.11
N GLU A 35 -12.72 16.59 -18.89
CA GLU A 35 -11.50 15.92 -18.42
C GLU A 35 -10.51 16.93 -17.81
N ARG A 36 -10.17 18.01 -18.56
CA ARG A 36 -9.28 19.06 -18.04
C ARG A 36 -9.83 19.76 -16.80
N ASN A 37 -11.14 20.00 -16.74
CA ASN A 37 -11.75 20.60 -15.56
C ASN A 37 -11.70 19.65 -14.35
N ALA A 38 -11.82 18.33 -14.56
CA ALA A 38 -11.65 17.34 -13.50
C ALA A 38 -10.21 17.34 -12.97
N GLU A 39 -9.20 17.40 -13.85
CA GLU A 39 -7.79 17.55 -13.46
C GLU A 39 -7.54 18.81 -12.62
N LEU A 40 -8.07 19.96 -13.07
CA LEU A 40 -7.96 21.22 -12.33
C LEU A 40 -8.68 21.18 -10.98
N ALA A 41 -9.83 20.52 -10.90
CA ALA A 41 -10.53 20.32 -9.64
C ALA A 41 -9.73 19.41 -8.68
N GLY A 42 -9.14 18.34 -9.20
CA GLY A 42 -8.22 17.47 -8.45
C GLY A 42 -7.01 18.24 -7.92
N TRP A 43 -6.40 19.08 -8.75
CA TRP A 43 -5.27 19.92 -8.34
C TRP A 43 -5.67 20.92 -7.25
N ASN A 44 -6.79 21.64 -7.40
CA ASN A 44 -7.29 22.54 -6.34
C ASN A 44 -7.55 21.80 -5.03
N THR A 45 -8.10 20.59 -5.10
CA THR A 45 -8.33 19.73 -3.92
C THR A 45 -7.01 19.39 -3.24
N LYS A 46 -5.97 19.05 -4.00
CA LYS A 46 -4.62 18.77 -3.45
C LYS A 46 -4.03 20.01 -2.76
N VAL A 47 -4.10 21.18 -3.37
CA VAL A 47 -3.61 22.44 -2.76
C VAL A 47 -4.30 22.71 -1.43
N MET A 48 -5.63 22.55 -1.39
CA MET A 48 -6.39 22.74 -0.15
C MET A 48 -6.06 21.66 0.90
N GLY A 49 -5.94 20.42 0.47
CA GLY A 49 -5.56 19.31 1.33
C GLY A 49 -4.17 19.47 1.93
N SER A 50 -3.18 19.88 1.11
CA SER A 50 -1.81 20.17 1.57
C SER A 50 -1.79 21.32 2.58
N ALA A 51 -2.53 22.39 2.33
CA ALA A 51 -2.63 23.52 3.27
C ALA A 51 -3.28 23.10 4.60
N LEU A 52 -4.29 22.21 4.55
CA LEU A 52 -4.91 21.65 5.76
C LEU A 52 -3.92 20.73 6.52
N ALA A 53 -3.25 19.83 5.81
CA ALA A 53 -2.26 18.93 6.42
C ALA A 53 -1.12 19.71 7.09
N SER A 54 -0.60 20.75 6.44
CA SER A 54 0.43 21.62 7.02
C SER A 54 -0.04 22.27 8.32
N ARG A 55 -1.27 22.80 8.35
CA ARG A 55 -1.84 23.40 9.57
C ARG A 55 -2.05 22.38 10.69
N LEU A 56 -2.51 21.18 10.36
CA LEU A 56 -2.66 20.11 11.35
C LEU A 56 -1.29 19.66 11.88
N TYR A 57 -0.31 19.56 11.00
CA TYR A 57 1.06 19.22 11.35
C TYR A 57 1.68 20.28 12.27
N GLU A 58 1.58 21.57 11.92
CA GLU A 58 2.08 22.69 12.74
C GLU A 58 1.36 22.75 14.10
N ALA A 59 0.05 22.60 14.14
CA ALA A 59 -0.71 22.54 15.38
C ALA A 59 -0.32 21.33 16.24
N GLY A 60 -0.11 20.18 15.59
CA GLY A 60 0.41 18.98 16.22
C GLY A 60 1.83 19.15 16.74
N LEU A 61 2.72 19.78 15.96
CA LEU A 61 4.09 20.09 16.40
C LEU A 61 4.10 20.97 17.64
N ALA A 62 3.25 21.99 17.73
CA ALA A 62 3.15 22.83 18.91
C ALA A 62 2.77 22.04 20.19
N GLY A 63 2.00 20.94 20.05
CA GLY A 63 1.73 19.98 21.11
C GLY A 63 2.67 18.77 21.16
N HIS A 64 3.42 18.53 20.09
CA HIS A 64 4.25 17.34 19.83
C HIS A 64 5.76 17.61 19.81
N LEU A 65 6.21 18.80 20.16
CA LEU A 65 7.62 19.09 20.46
C LEU A 65 8.10 18.36 21.72
N ALA A 66 7.25 17.57 22.36
CA ALA A 66 7.70 16.58 23.32
C ALA A 66 8.71 15.65 22.63
N PRO A 67 9.84 15.33 23.25
CA PRO A 67 10.80 14.37 22.72
C PRO A 67 10.06 13.10 22.28
N LEU A 68 10.46 12.54 21.14
CA LEU A 68 9.95 11.21 20.74
C LEU A 68 10.23 10.24 21.88
N PRO A 69 9.29 9.36 22.25
CA PRO A 69 9.54 8.34 23.26
C PRO A 69 10.81 7.57 22.88
N PRO A 70 11.79 7.41 23.79
CA PRO A 70 13.01 6.68 23.48
C PRO A 70 12.71 5.21 23.18
N GLU A 71 11.67 4.67 23.81
CA GLU A 71 11.20 3.30 23.62
C GLU A 71 9.85 3.28 22.88
N PRO A 72 9.58 2.27 22.05
CA PRO A 72 8.30 2.10 21.41
C PRO A 72 7.21 1.79 22.45
N VAL A 73 6.02 2.30 22.21
CA VAL A 73 4.86 2.09 23.08
C VAL A 73 4.16 0.80 22.65
N GLU A 74 3.99 -0.14 23.56
CA GLU A 74 3.15 -1.33 23.34
C GLU A 74 1.68 -0.94 23.35
N THR A 75 0.93 -1.35 22.35
CA THR A 75 -0.48 -1.00 22.17
C THR A 75 -1.39 -2.22 22.04
N GLY A 76 -0.85 -3.44 22.10
CA GLY A 76 -1.58 -4.67 21.80
C GLY A 76 -1.97 -4.75 20.32
N PHE A 77 -1.05 -4.41 19.47
CA PHE A 77 -1.21 -4.16 18.05
C PHE A 77 -1.80 -5.35 17.29
N GLY A 78 -2.88 -5.09 16.53
CA GLY A 78 -3.58 -6.06 15.68
C GLY A 78 -3.69 -5.59 14.24
N GLY A 79 -4.52 -6.29 13.45
CA GLY A 79 -4.83 -5.85 12.09
C GLY A 79 -5.72 -4.60 12.09
N ARG A 80 -5.45 -3.65 11.18
CA ARG A 80 -6.21 -2.39 11.09
C ARG A 80 -6.08 -1.68 9.75
N LEU A 81 -6.96 -0.73 9.52
CA LEU A 81 -6.85 0.24 8.43
C LEU A 81 -5.90 1.38 8.81
N CYS A 82 -5.25 1.98 7.82
CA CYS A 82 -4.51 3.23 7.99
C CYS A 82 -5.47 4.36 8.36
N ARG A 83 -5.16 5.14 9.42
CA ARG A 83 -5.99 6.24 9.92
C ARG A 83 -5.15 7.46 10.29
N GLN A 84 -5.80 8.64 10.29
CA GLN A 84 -5.16 9.88 10.72
C GLN A 84 -4.62 9.77 12.15
N GLU A 85 -5.39 9.19 13.07
CA GLU A 85 -4.98 9.04 14.47
C GLU A 85 -3.72 8.18 14.65
N ASP A 86 -3.50 7.20 13.75
CA ASP A 86 -2.28 6.41 13.77
C ASP A 86 -1.06 7.27 13.41
N ILE A 87 -1.18 8.14 12.38
CA ILE A 87 -0.11 9.07 11.99
C ILE A 87 0.24 10.03 13.13
N GLU A 88 -0.74 10.45 13.90
CA GLU A 88 -0.59 11.37 15.03
C GLU A 88 -0.16 10.66 16.32
N SER A 89 -0.13 9.32 16.32
CA SER A 89 0.15 8.51 17.50
C SER A 89 1.63 8.53 17.93
N HIS A 90 1.87 8.21 19.19
CA HIS A 90 3.23 8.06 19.73
C HIS A 90 3.98 6.90 19.08
N TRP A 91 3.29 5.77 18.81
CA TRP A 91 3.96 4.60 18.23
C TRP A 91 4.48 4.88 16.82
N LEU A 92 3.69 5.49 15.93
CA LEU A 92 4.11 5.78 14.57
C LEU A 92 5.23 6.83 14.55
N ARG A 93 5.10 7.88 15.35
CA ARG A 93 6.13 8.93 15.47
C ARG A 93 7.46 8.36 15.97
N HIS A 94 7.43 7.39 16.90
CA HIS A 94 8.64 6.69 17.34
C HIS A 94 9.34 6.03 16.14
N TRP A 95 8.62 5.22 15.36
CA TRP A 95 9.22 4.52 14.21
C TRP A 95 9.69 5.48 13.12
N CYS A 96 8.94 6.54 12.82
CA CYS A 96 9.39 7.59 11.91
C CYS A 96 10.75 8.17 12.37
N GLY A 97 10.89 8.47 13.66
CA GLY A 97 12.16 8.97 14.21
C GLY A 97 13.29 7.96 14.09
N GLN A 98 13.02 6.67 14.22
CA GLN A 98 14.01 5.60 14.12
C GLN A 98 14.50 5.36 12.68
N ILE A 99 13.65 5.55 11.68
CA ILE A 99 13.99 5.35 10.26
C ILE A 99 14.31 6.67 9.53
N GLY A 100 14.25 7.81 10.24
CA GLY A 100 14.55 9.11 9.67
C GLY A 100 13.43 9.69 8.80
N PHE A 101 12.20 9.26 9.00
CA PHE A 101 11.03 9.78 8.30
C PHE A 101 10.39 10.94 9.07
N ILE A 102 9.79 11.85 8.30
CA ILE A 102 8.87 12.84 8.85
C ILE A 102 7.47 12.17 8.93
N PRO A 103 6.77 12.26 10.07
CA PRO A 103 5.39 11.76 10.17
C PRO A 103 4.49 12.56 9.22
N MET A 104 4.24 12.02 8.05
CA MET A 104 3.37 12.62 7.03
C MET A 104 2.03 11.90 7.00
N TYR A 105 0.96 12.60 6.62
CA TYR A 105 -0.35 11.99 6.39
C TYR A 105 -0.36 11.20 5.08
N HIS A 106 0.46 10.14 5.07
CA HIS A 106 0.68 9.31 3.89
C HIS A 106 0.69 7.83 4.29
N ARG A 107 -0.13 7.02 3.61
CA ARG A 107 -0.29 5.60 3.91
C ARG A 107 1.00 4.79 3.80
N LYS A 108 1.92 5.14 2.89
CA LYS A 108 3.21 4.43 2.76
C LYS A 108 4.09 4.58 4.01
N VAL A 109 4.12 5.77 4.62
CA VAL A 109 4.80 5.97 5.91
C VAL A 109 4.14 5.14 7.01
N TRP A 110 2.79 5.06 6.99
CA TRP A 110 2.04 4.23 7.92
C TRP A 110 2.37 2.74 7.75
N GLU A 111 2.47 2.24 6.51
CA GLU A 111 2.75 0.83 6.21
C GLU A 111 4.09 0.37 6.78
N ASP A 112 5.17 1.14 6.56
CA ASP A 112 6.49 0.86 7.12
C ASP A 112 6.46 0.83 8.67
N CYS A 113 5.86 1.87 9.26
CA CYS A 113 5.75 1.97 10.72
C CYS A 113 4.84 0.87 11.31
N TYR A 114 3.77 0.50 10.59
CA TYR A 114 2.89 -0.62 10.96
C TYR A 114 3.68 -1.93 11.07
N ALA A 115 4.48 -2.25 10.05
CA ALA A 115 5.30 -3.45 10.05
C ALA A 115 6.31 -3.46 11.20
N LEU A 116 6.98 -2.32 11.45
CA LEU A 116 7.93 -2.19 12.55
C LEU A 116 7.26 -2.36 13.91
N GLN A 117 6.10 -1.73 14.16
CA GLN A 117 5.35 -1.89 15.41
C GLN A 117 4.92 -3.35 15.61
N ALA A 118 4.38 -3.97 14.56
CA ALA A 118 3.93 -5.35 14.61
C ALA A 118 5.07 -6.33 14.95
N LEU A 119 6.21 -6.19 14.29
CA LEU A 119 7.40 -7.02 14.53
C LEU A 119 7.99 -6.78 15.93
N HIS A 120 7.98 -5.53 16.40
CA HIS A 120 8.44 -5.18 17.74
C HIS A 120 7.61 -5.87 18.82
N GLU A 121 6.29 -5.69 18.81
CA GLU A 121 5.39 -6.27 19.83
C GLU A 121 5.36 -7.81 19.81
N ARG A 122 5.87 -8.44 18.75
CA ARG A 122 6.01 -9.89 18.63
C ARG A 122 7.43 -10.38 18.95
N GLY A 123 8.35 -9.50 19.38
CA GLY A 123 9.73 -9.86 19.73
C GLY A 123 10.58 -10.32 18.54
N MET A 124 10.22 -9.90 17.31
CA MET A 124 10.93 -10.30 16.09
C MET A 124 12.13 -9.42 15.76
N MET A 125 12.32 -8.29 16.44
CA MET A 125 13.47 -7.40 16.24
C MET A 125 14.70 -7.74 17.10
N ALA A 126 14.72 -8.91 17.72
CA ALA A 126 15.86 -9.32 18.53
C ALA A 126 17.05 -9.78 17.65
N PRO A 127 18.32 -9.57 18.12
CA PRO A 127 19.49 -10.07 17.41
C PRO A 127 19.43 -11.57 17.14
N GLY A 128 19.93 -12.01 15.98
CA GLY A 128 19.94 -13.42 15.55
C GLY A 128 18.61 -13.93 15.00
N ARG A 129 17.57 -13.11 14.93
CA ARG A 129 16.34 -13.45 14.22
C ARG A 129 16.58 -13.45 12.71
N ARG A 130 15.90 -14.34 11.99
CA ARG A 130 15.95 -14.42 10.53
C ARG A 130 14.65 -13.92 9.93
N GLY A 131 14.76 -12.90 9.07
CA GLY A 131 13.62 -12.27 8.38
C GLY A 131 13.62 -12.53 6.89
N LEU A 132 12.43 -12.65 6.31
CA LEU A 132 12.19 -12.77 4.86
C LEU A 132 11.28 -11.65 4.39
N GLY A 133 11.79 -10.77 3.54
CA GLY A 133 10.99 -9.73 2.89
C GLY A 133 10.58 -10.14 1.48
N PHE A 134 9.29 -10.04 1.17
CA PHE A 134 8.77 -10.29 -0.18
C PHE A 134 8.48 -8.98 -0.92
N ALA A 135 8.95 -8.89 -2.17
CA ALA A 135 8.80 -7.73 -3.04
C ALA A 135 9.20 -6.43 -2.34
N VAL A 136 10.41 -6.43 -1.76
CA VAL A 136 10.88 -5.35 -0.88
C VAL A 136 11.10 -4.02 -1.60
N GLY A 137 11.19 -4.02 -2.94
CA GLY A 137 11.43 -2.80 -3.68
C GLY A 137 12.65 -2.04 -3.16
N ALA A 138 12.45 -0.76 -2.83
CA ALA A 138 13.47 0.12 -2.26
C ALA A 138 13.23 0.41 -0.76
N GLU A 139 12.60 -0.51 -0.03
CA GLU A 139 12.21 -0.36 1.38
C GLU A 139 13.39 -0.07 2.32
N TRP A 140 13.06 0.48 3.49
CA TRP A 140 14.00 0.77 4.58
C TRP A 140 14.12 -0.42 5.54
N LEU A 141 13.13 -1.31 5.59
CA LEU A 141 13.04 -2.41 6.54
C LEU A 141 14.26 -3.33 6.53
N PRO A 142 14.80 -3.77 5.38
CA PRO A 142 15.99 -4.62 5.38
C PRO A 142 17.18 -4.02 6.12
N SER A 143 17.54 -2.76 5.83
CA SER A 143 18.62 -2.05 6.50
C SER A 143 18.34 -1.84 7.98
N PHE A 144 17.11 -1.44 8.32
CA PHE A 144 16.70 -1.18 9.69
C PHE A 144 16.75 -2.42 10.59
N LEU A 145 16.24 -3.55 10.10
CA LEU A 145 16.20 -4.81 10.84
C LEU A 145 17.59 -5.42 10.98
N ALA A 146 18.41 -5.33 9.92
CA ALA A 146 19.80 -5.78 9.95
C ALA A 146 20.65 -4.98 10.95
N ALA A 147 20.45 -3.66 11.05
CA ALA A 147 21.09 -2.80 12.04
C ALA A 147 20.79 -3.22 13.49
N ARG A 148 19.68 -3.93 13.72
CA ARG A 148 19.27 -4.50 15.02
C ARG A 148 19.74 -5.94 15.22
N GLY A 149 20.53 -6.46 14.30
CA GLY A 149 21.16 -7.78 14.41
C GLY A 149 20.34 -8.91 13.81
N ALA A 150 19.31 -8.64 13.04
CA ALA A 150 18.60 -9.67 12.28
C ALA A 150 19.38 -10.07 11.01
N GLU A 151 19.24 -11.32 10.59
CA GLU A 151 19.68 -11.82 9.28
C GLU A 151 18.50 -11.69 8.30
N ILE A 152 18.68 -10.99 7.19
CA ILE A 152 17.62 -10.67 6.27
C ILE A 152 17.86 -11.29 4.90
N LEU A 153 16.87 -12.03 4.42
CA LEU A 153 16.73 -12.35 3.01
C LEU A 153 15.66 -11.43 2.41
N ALA A 154 16.10 -10.48 1.62
CA ALA A 154 15.23 -9.62 0.82
C ALA A 154 14.93 -10.29 -0.52
N THR A 155 13.69 -10.25 -0.97
CA THR A 155 13.30 -10.81 -2.28
C THR A 155 12.50 -9.83 -3.10
N ASP A 156 12.64 -9.95 -4.41
CA ASP A 156 11.81 -9.22 -5.37
C ASP A 156 11.64 -10.09 -6.62
N ILE A 157 10.72 -9.74 -7.50
CA ILE A 157 10.55 -10.41 -8.79
C ILE A 157 11.82 -10.24 -9.63
N ASP A 158 12.13 -11.21 -10.52
CA ASP A 158 13.29 -11.09 -11.42
C ASP A 158 13.16 -9.84 -12.31
N ALA A 159 14.23 -9.05 -12.39
CA ALA A 159 14.26 -7.83 -13.22
C ALA A 159 14.02 -8.09 -14.71
N ASN A 160 14.23 -9.32 -15.19
CA ASN A 160 13.92 -9.71 -16.56
C ASN A 160 12.46 -10.14 -16.76
N ASP A 161 11.68 -10.28 -15.70
CA ASP A 161 10.25 -10.54 -15.82
C ASP A 161 9.54 -9.30 -16.37
N LEU A 162 8.66 -9.49 -17.35
CA LEU A 162 7.92 -8.38 -17.95
C LEU A 162 7.02 -7.65 -16.96
N ARG A 163 6.59 -8.33 -15.88
CA ARG A 163 5.80 -7.73 -14.80
C ARG A 163 6.60 -6.73 -13.98
N ALA A 164 7.93 -6.88 -13.90
CA ALA A 164 8.81 -5.96 -13.15
C ALA A 164 8.96 -4.58 -13.82
N ARG A 165 8.65 -4.46 -15.12
CA ARG A 165 8.97 -3.28 -15.92
C ARG A 165 8.45 -1.97 -15.31
N ASN A 166 7.22 -1.93 -14.85
CA ASN A 166 6.63 -0.72 -14.28
C ASN A 166 7.36 -0.26 -13.01
N TRP A 167 7.77 -1.19 -12.13
CA TRP A 167 8.52 -0.86 -10.90
C TRP A 167 9.96 -0.45 -11.20
N ILE A 168 10.56 -1.01 -12.26
CA ILE A 168 11.89 -0.59 -12.72
C ILE A 168 11.84 0.84 -13.28
N GLU A 169 10.85 1.16 -14.11
CA GLU A 169 10.65 2.49 -14.68
C GLU A 169 10.34 3.57 -13.64
N THR A 170 9.80 3.19 -12.49
CA THR A 170 9.46 4.09 -11.37
C THR A 170 10.46 4.04 -10.20
N ASP A 171 11.63 3.41 -10.38
CA ASP A 171 12.68 3.23 -9.35
C ASP A 171 12.17 2.56 -8.05
N GLN A 172 11.15 1.72 -8.16
CA GLN A 172 10.57 0.99 -7.03
C GLN A 172 11.01 -0.48 -6.97
N HIS A 173 11.72 -0.99 -7.97
CA HIS A 173 12.18 -2.38 -8.01
C HIS A 173 13.45 -2.59 -7.18
N GLY A 174 13.43 -3.62 -6.33
CA GLY A 174 14.56 -4.00 -5.47
C GLY A 174 15.62 -4.88 -6.15
N GLY A 175 15.80 -4.77 -7.47
CA GLY A 175 16.64 -5.68 -8.26
C GLY A 175 18.14 -5.70 -7.91
N ARG A 176 18.58 -4.83 -7.01
CA ARG A 176 19.97 -4.76 -6.55
C ARG A 176 20.03 -4.47 -5.06
N VAL A 177 20.96 -5.09 -4.37
CA VAL A 177 21.14 -4.95 -2.93
C VAL A 177 21.42 -3.50 -2.50
N GLU A 178 22.02 -2.72 -3.38
CA GLU A 178 22.30 -1.31 -3.14
C GLU A 178 21.04 -0.45 -3.01
N THR A 179 19.92 -0.85 -3.62
CA THR A 179 18.67 -0.09 -3.53
C THR A 179 18.05 -0.13 -2.14
N ILE A 180 18.27 -1.22 -1.39
CA ILE A 180 17.78 -1.43 -0.02
C ILE A 180 18.83 -1.06 1.05
N PHE A 181 20.06 -0.71 0.67
CA PHE A 181 21.06 -0.18 1.58
C PHE A 181 20.76 1.27 1.96
N LYS A 182 20.63 1.52 3.26
CA LYS A 182 20.35 2.87 3.81
C LYS A 182 21.49 3.28 4.75
N PRO A 183 22.48 4.05 4.26
CA PRO A 183 23.70 4.38 5.03
C PRO A 183 23.44 5.17 6.30
N GLY A 184 22.27 5.81 6.42
CA GLY A 184 21.86 6.47 7.67
C GLY A 184 21.42 5.52 8.78
N LEU A 185 21.20 4.23 8.48
CA LEU A 185 20.72 3.22 9.44
C LEU A 185 21.77 2.19 9.79
N ILE A 186 22.65 1.83 8.86
CA ILE A 186 23.60 0.72 9.01
C ILE A 186 24.87 1.02 8.19
N ASP A 187 26.03 0.59 8.67
CA ASP A 187 27.25 0.61 7.88
C ASP A 187 27.25 -0.52 6.82
N LEU A 188 28.05 -0.32 5.76
CA LEU A 188 28.06 -1.20 4.61
C LEU A 188 28.56 -2.63 4.94
N ASP A 189 29.54 -2.76 5.83
CA ASP A 189 30.11 -4.05 6.16
C ASP A 189 29.10 -4.89 6.93
N THR A 190 28.47 -4.34 7.96
CA THR A 190 27.37 -4.98 8.70
C THR A 190 26.18 -5.30 7.80
N PHE A 191 25.85 -4.40 6.87
CA PHE A 191 24.77 -4.63 5.90
C PHE A 191 25.09 -5.86 5.01
N ASN A 192 26.28 -5.92 4.42
CA ASN A 192 26.69 -7.02 3.55
C ASN A 192 26.80 -8.37 4.28
N GLU A 193 27.09 -8.35 5.58
CA GLU A 193 27.11 -9.56 6.41
C GLU A 193 25.70 -10.10 6.70
N ARG A 194 24.71 -9.23 6.82
CA ARG A 194 23.38 -9.55 7.35
C ARG A 194 22.26 -9.56 6.34
N VAL A 195 22.45 -8.88 5.20
CA VAL A 195 21.42 -8.77 4.19
C VAL A 195 21.85 -9.47 2.91
N SER A 196 21.02 -10.37 2.45
CA SER A 196 21.14 -10.99 1.13
C SER A 196 19.89 -10.75 0.31
N MET A 197 20.03 -10.87 -1.01
CA MET A 197 18.92 -10.64 -1.94
C MET A 197 18.80 -11.80 -2.93
N ARG A 198 17.54 -12.16 -3.26
CA ARG A 198 17.21 -13.23 -4.20
C ARG A 198 15.98 -12.88 -5.01
N ALA A 199 15.98 -13.22 -6.31
CA ALA A 199 14.78 -13.17 -7.13
C ALA A 199 13.78 -14.26 -6.72
N VAL A 200 12.55 -13.86 -6.37
CA VAL A 200 11.45 -14.75 -5.98
C VAL A 200 10.13 -14.19 -6.50
N ASP A 201 9.38 -14.99 -7.23
CA ASP A 201 8.00 -14.69 -7.58
C ASP A 201 7.08 -15.07 -6.40
N MET A 202 6.29 -14.12 -5.91
CA MET A 202 5.33 -14.33 -4.82
C MET A 202 4.28 -15.40 -5.17
N ASN A 203 3.99 -15.60 -6.46
CA ASN A 203 3.08 -16.67 -6.92
C ASN A 203 3.74 -18.06 -6.94
N THR A 204 5.05 -18.16 -6.77
CA THR A 204 5.80 -19.42 -6.82
C THR A 204 6.96 -19.41 -5.84
N ILE A 205 6.65 -19.53 -4.56
CA ILE A 205 7.66 -19.49 -3.49
C ILE A 205 8.48 -20.79 -3.52
N PRO A 206 9.83 -20.73 -3.63
CA PRO A 206 10.67 -21.90 -3.63
C PRO A 206 10.64 -22.68 -2.31
N GLU A 207 10.61 -24.01 -2.39
CA GLU A 207 10.55 -24.90 -1.21
C GLU A 207 11.78 -24.81 -0.28
N ASP A 208 12.94 -24.41 -0.81
CA ASP A 208 14.16 -24.23 0.00
C ASP A 208 14.09 -23.04 0.97
N LEU A 209 13.05 -22.19 0.85
CA LEU A 209 12.75 -21.15 1.82
C LEU A 209 11.88 -21.63 3.00
N HIS A 210 11.31 -22.84 2.92
CA HIS A 210 10.38 -23.33 3.93
C HIS A 210 11.07 -23.55 5.28
N GLY A 211 10.39 -23.13 6.36
CA GLY A 211 10.82 -23.34 7.76
C GLY A 211 12.11 -22.60 8.14
N GLY A 212 12.57 -21.66 7.31
CA GLY A 212 13.87 -20.99 7.49
C GLY A 212 13.83 -19.72 8.35
N PHE A 213 12.66 -19.11 8.58
CA PHE A 213 12.56 -17.74 9.06
C PHE A 213 11.74 -17.61 10.34
N ASP A 214 12.10 -16.65 11.19
CA ASP A 214 11.37 -16.31 12.41
C ASP A 214 10.23 -15.33 12.09
N PHE A 215 10.41 -14.45 11.09
CA PHE A 215 9.38 -13.54 10.62
C PHE A 215 9.48 -13.31 9.12
N LEU A 216 8.38 -12.85 8.54
CA LEU A 216 8.33 -12.38 7.16
C LEU A 216 7.43 -11.15 7.02
N TRP A 217 7.61 -10.40 5.94
CA TRP A 217 6.76 -9.27 5.61
C TRP A 217 6.58 -9.10 4.10
N SER A 218 5.49 -8.41 3.75
CA SER A 218 5.30 -7.78 2.44
C SER A 218 4.54 -6.46 2.62
N ILE A 219 5.06 -5.39 2.01
CA ILE A 219 4.50 -4.04 2.14
C ILE A 219 3.87 -3.63 0.82
N CYS A 220 2.51 -3.55 0.78
CA CYS A 220 1.75 -3.09 -0.38
C CYS A 220 2.21 -3.75 -1.69
N SER A 221 2.29 -5.07 -1.68
CA SER A 221 2.80 -5.85 -2.82
C SER A 221 1.90 -7.04 -3.19
N LEU A 222 1.15 -7.60 -2.25
CA LEU A 222 0.29 -8.75 -2.54
C LEU A 222 -0.91 -8.41 -3.46
N GLU A 223 -1.28 -7.16 -3.57
CA GLU A 223 -2.26 -6.67 -4.55
C GLU A 223 -1.75 -6.73 -6.00
N HIS A 224 -0.45 -6.98 -6.18
CA HIS A 224 0.19 -7.10 -7.49
C HIS A 224 0.41 -8.56 -7.94
N CYS A 225 -0.09 -9.52 -7.19
CA CYS A 225 -0.01 -10.94 -7.57
C CYS A 225 -0.83 -11.32 -8.81
N GLY A 226 -1.68 -10.41 -9.32
CA GLY A 226 -2.47 -10.61 -10.55
C GLY A 226 -3.97 -10.78 -10.32
N SER A 227 -4.38 -11.31 -9.17
CA SER A 227 -5.79 -11.41 -8.76
C SER A 227 -5.93 -11.45 -7.24
N ILE A 228 -7.12 -11.14 -6.73
CA ILE A 228 -7.47 -11.31 -5.30
C ILE A 228 -7.08 -12.71 -4.82
N ARG A 229 -7.46 -13.74 -5.59
CA ARG A 229 -7.16 -15.12 -5.24
C ARG A 229 -5.67 -15.39 -5.10
N GLN A 230 -4.87 -14.94 -6.07
CA GLN A 230 -3.41 -15.12 -6.04
C GLN A 230 -2.78 -14.39 -4.84
N GLY A 231 -3.24 -13.19 -4.50
CA GLY A 231 -2.80 -12.49 -3.30
C GLY A 231 -3.11 -13.25 -2.00
N LEU A 232 -4.33 -13.82 -1.88
CA LEU A 232 -4.69 -14.66 -0.73
C LEU A 232 -3.88 -15.97 -0.70
N ASP A 233 -3.67 -16.61 -1.86
CA ASP A 233 -2.87 -17.83 -1.99
C ASP A 233 -1.41 -17.56 -1.58
N PHE A 234 -0.82 -16.43 -2.03
CA PHE A 234 0.52 -15.99 -1.61
C PHE A 234 0.64 -15.93 -0.07
N VAL A 235 -0.31 -15.26 0.60
CA VAL A 235 -0.24 -15.13 2.07
C VAL A 235 -0.25 -16.50 2.75
N VAL A 236 -1.14 -17.42 2.32
CA VAL A 236 -1.20 -18.77 2.90
C VAL A 236 0.08 -19.56 2.62
N GLU A 237 0.61 -19.50 1.39
CA GLU A 237 1.85 -20.20 1.01
C GLU A 237 3.08 -19.62 1.71
N SER A 238 3.15 -18.31 1.90
CA SER A 238 4.27 -17.64 2.59
C SER A 238 4.45 -18.15 4.03
N MET A 239 3.36 -18.58 4.68
CA MET A 239 3.43 -19.14 6.03
C MET A 239 4.29 -20.40 6.12
N LYS A 240 4.51 -21.14 5.00
CA LYS A 240 5.41 -22.28 4.97
C LYS A 240 6.86 -21.89 5.22
N CYS A 241 7.26 -20.66 4.87
CA CYS A 241 8.61 -20.14 5.09
C CYS A 241 8.96 -19.95 6.56
N LEU A 242 7.96 -19.75 7.41
CA LEU A 242 8.16 -19.50 8.84
C LEU A 242 8.46 -20.78 9.63
N ARG A 243 9.22 -20.64 10.70
CA ARG A 243 9.33 -21.63 11.78
C ARG A 243 8.04 -21.65 12.61
N PRO A 244 7.74 -22.73 13.33
CA PRO A 244 6.65 -22.74 14.31
C PRO A 244 6.75 -21.56 15.29
N GLY A 245 5.66 -20.82 15.49
CA GLY A 245 5.64 -19.59 16.30
C GLY A 245 6.22 -18.35 15.62
N GLY A 246 6.58 -18.44 14.35
CA GLY A 246 6.99 -17.28 13.55
C GLY A 246 5.83 -16.35 13.22
N VAL A 247 6.15 -15.14 12.75
CA VAL A 247 5.19 -14.06 12.51
C VAL A 247 5.26 -13.56 11.07
N ALA A 248 4.12 -13.40 10.44
CA ALA A 248 3.98 -12.71 9.16
C ALA A 248 3.27 -11.37 9.36
N VAL A 249 3.77 -10.33 8.67
CA VAL A 249 3.17 -8.99 8.65
C VAL A 249 2.97 -8.58 7.20
N HIS A 250 1.76 -8.22 6.86
CA HIS A 250 1.42 -7.79 5.50
C HIS A 250 0.65 -6.47 5.52
N THR A 251 0.88 -5.63 4.54
CA THR A 251 0.00 -4.52 4.19
C THR A 251 -0.43 -4.62 2.74
N THR A 252 -1.61 -4.10 2.41
CA THR A 252 -2.14 -4.13 1.04
C THR A 252 -3.16 -3.02 0.79
N GLU A 253 -3.50 -2.81 -0.47
CA GLU A 253 -4.56 -1.93 -0.91
C GLU A 253 -5.94 -2.48 -0.52
N PHE A 254 -6.75 -1.63 0.09
CA PHE A 254 -8.07 -1.99 0.60
C PHE A 254 -9.15 -1.05 0.06
N ASN A 255 -10.15 -1.60 -0.59
CA ASN A 255 -11.33 -0.87 -1.05
C ASN A 255 -12.23 -0.52 0.14
N MET A 256 -12.43 0.78 0.36
CA MET A 256 -13.24 1.31 1.45
C MET A 256 -14.73 1.01 1.33
N SER A 257 -15.21 0.63 0.13
CA SER A 257 -16.62 0.25 -0.07
C SER A 257 -16.88 -1.12 0.57
N PRO A 258 -17.79 -1.23 1.53
CA PRO A 258 -18.05 -2.50 2.21
C PRO A 258 -18.71 -3.54 1.31
N THR A 259 -19.38 -3.07 0.26
CA THR A 259 -20.10 -3.88 -0.74
C THR A 259 -19.99 -3.21 -2.11
N GLY A 260 -20.25 -3.95 -3.17
CA GLY A 260 -20.20 -3.45 -4.55
C GLY A 260 -18.92 -3.86 -5.26
N PRO A 261 -18.65 -3.25 -6.43
CA PRO A 261 -17.54 -3.67 -7.28
C PRO A 261 -16.18 -3.39 -6.63
N THR A 262 -15.22 -4.24 -6.96
CA THR A 262 -13.80 -4.02 -6.66
C THR A 262 -12.96 -4.41 -7.86
N LEU A 263 -11.66 -4.16 -7.79
CA LEU A 263 -10.71 -4.63 -8.80
C LEU A 263 -10.24 -6.03 -8.39
N GLU A 264 -10.75 -7.05 -9.07
CA GLU A 264 -10.48 -8.45 -8.71
C GLU A 264 -9.29 -9.04 -9.46
N GLU A 265 -8.97 -8.51 -10.64
CA GLU A 265 -7.90 -8.97 -11.52
C GLU A 265 -7.14 -7.79 -12.13
N GLY A 266 -5.86 -7.97 -12.44
CA GLY A 266 -5.02 -7.00 -13.13
C GLY A 266 -3.73 -6.69 -12.40
N VAL A 267 -3.09 -5.57 -12.79
CA VAL A 267 -1.81 -5.13 -12.20
C VAL A 267 -1.94 -4.75 -10.73
N THR A 268 -3.10 -4.22 -10.34
CA THR A 268 -3.43 -3.88 -8.96
C THR A 268 -4.85 -4.33 -8.68
N VAL A 269 -5.03 -5.11 -7.62
CA VAL A 269 -6.35 -5.50 -7.11
C VAL A 269 -6.65 -4.76 -5.81
N LEU A 270 -7.94 -4.62 -5.46
CA LEU A 270 -8.35 -3.97 -4.22
C LEU A 270 -9.12 -4.95 -3.35
N PHE A 271 -8.51 -5.33 -2.22
CA PHE A 271 -9.14 -6.23 -1.27
C PHE A 271 -10.30 -5.53 -0.56
N GLN A 272 -11.35 -6.29 -0.25
CA GLN A 272 -12.48 -5.86 0.58
C GLN A 272 -12.52 -6.68 1.87
N ARG A 273 -13.33 -6.26 2.82
CA ARG A 273 -13.45 -6.90 4.14
C ARG A 273 -13.67 -8.40 4.06
N HIS A 274 -14.58 -8.86 3.20
CA HIS A 274 -14.88 -10.28 3.08
C HIS A 274 -13.69 -11.11 2.56
N HIS A 275 -12.81 -10.56 1.74
CA HIS A 275 -11.57 -11.23 1.31
C HIS A 275 -10.60 -11.44 2.48
N ILE A 276 -10.48 -10.43 3.37
CA ILE A 276 -9.64 -10.55 4.56
C ILE A 276 -10.24 -11.55 5.57
N GLU A 277 -11.57 -11.58 5.71
CA GLU A 277 -12.28 -12.56 6.54
C GLU A 277 -12.13 -14.00 5.98
N GLU A 278 -12.19 -14.16 4.65
CA GLU A 278 -11.88 -15.43 3.97
C GLU A 278 -10.43 -15.86 4.26
N LEU A 279 -9.47 -14.94 4.12
CA LEU A 279 -8.06 -15.21 4.45
C LEU A 279 -7.91 -15.73 5.88
N GLY A 280 -8.54 -15.05 6.85
CA GLY A 280 -8.53 -15.48 8.25
C GLY A 280 -9.06 -16.91 8.45
N THR A 281 -10.13 -17.25 7.73
CA THR A 281 -10.72 -18.60 7.74
C THR A 281 -9.75 -19.65 7.16
N ARG A 282 -9.14 -19.35 6.00
CA ARG A 282 -8.14 -20.23 5.35
C ARG A 282 -6.91 -20.46 6.22
N LEU A 283 -6.41 -19.39 6.85
CA LEU A 283 -5.27 -19.46 7.77
C LEU A 283 -5.59 -20.32 9.00
N ALA A 284 -6.77 -20.16 9.59
CA ALA A 284 -7.21 -20.98 10.73
C ALA A 284 -7.33 -22.47 10.36
N GLN A 285 -7.86 -22.78 9.16
CA GLN A 285 -7.88 -24.16 8.63
C GLN A 285 -6.48 -24.74 8.44
N ALA A 286 -5.50 -23.90 8.09
CA ALA A 286 -4.09 -24.28 7.98
C ALA A 286 -3.35 -24.33 9.35
N GLY A 287 -4.05 -24.07 10.46
CA GLY A 287 -3.48 -24.09 11.81
C GLY A 287 -2.75 -22.80 12.21
N HIS A 288 -2.97 -21.70 11.50
CA HIS A 288 -2.37 -20.38 11.78
C HIS A 288 -3.39 -19.45 12.41
N ARG A 289 -2.92 -18.38 13.06
CA ARG A 289 -3.78 -17.41 13.73
C ARG A 289 -3.56 -16.00 13.17
N MET A 290 -4.54 -15.50 12.41
CA MET A 290 -4.59 -14.08 12.10
C MET A 290 -5.08 -13.31 13.33
N LEU A 291 -4.41 -12.23 13.69
CA LEU A 291 -4.81 -11.40 14.83
C LEU A 291 -6.14 -10.69 14.55
N PRO A 292 -6.87 -10.27 15.59
CA PRO A 292 -8.11 -9.53 15.41
C PRO A 292 -7.95 -8.32 14.48
N MET A 293 -8.94 -8.13 13.61
CA MET A 293 -8.99 -7.04 12.64
C MET A 293 -9.88 -5.90 13.14
N ASP A 294 -9.35 -4.69 13.14
CA ASP A 294 -10.09 -3.46 13.33
C ASP A 294 -10.36 -2.81 11.96
N TYR A 295 -11.65 -2.74 11.60
CA TYR A 295 -12.11 -2.12 10.35
C TYR A 295 -12.63 -0.68 10.55
N ASP A 296 -12.32 -0.05 11.68
CA ASP A 296 -12.63 1.35 11.89
C ASP A 296 -11.89 2.21 10.88
N THR A 297 -12.63 3.07 10.19
CA THR A 297 -12.13 3.92 9.11
C THR A 297 -11.56 5.25 9.61
N GLY A 298 -11.64 5.51 10.92
CA GLY A 298 -11.25 6.77 11.52
C GLY A 298 -12.28 7.89 11.35
N THR A 299 -12.13 8.92 12.15
CA THR A 299 -13.04 10.09 12.21
C THR A 299 -12.32 11.42 11.99
N GLY A 300 -11.01 11.38 11.77
CA GLY A 300 -10.21 12.56 11.47
C GLY A 300 -10.61 13.20 10.14
N ILE A 301 -10.34 14.49 9.99
CA ILE A 301 -10.69 15.20 8.76
C ILE A 301 -9.94 14.66 7.54
N LEU A 302 -8.71 14.17 7.74
CA LEU A 302 -7.92 13.56 6.66
C LEU A 302 -8.31 12.10 6.39
N ASP A 303 -9.07 11.46 7.29
CA ASP A 303 -9.75 10.19 6.99
C ASP A 303 -10.92 10.38 6.00
N GLN A 304 -11.41 11.61 5.86
CA GLN A 304 -12.48 11.98 4.91
C GLN A 304 -11.91 12.56 3.61
N PHE A 305 -10.62 12.91 3.58
CA PHE A 305 -9.98 13.44 2.39
C PHE A 305 -9.59 12.30 1.45
N VAL A 306 -10.06 12.36 0.21
CA VAL A 306 -9.69 11.41 -0.84
C VAL A 306 -8.76 12.11 -1.83
N ASP A 307 -7.51 11.67 -1.89
CA ASP A 307 -6.58 12.14 -2.89
C ASP A 307 -6.98 11.62 -4.27
N LEU A 308 -6.88 12.48 -5.27
CA LEU A 308 -7.23 12.19 -6.66
C LEU A 308 -5.98 12.25 -7.55
N PRO A 309 -5.93 11.49 -8.66
CA PRO A 309 -4.82 11.62 -9.59
C PRO A 309 -4.71 13.08 -10.14
N PRO A 310 -3.53 13.52 -10.62
CA PRO A 310 -2.28 12.73 -10.74
C PRO A 310 -1.56 12.56 -9.41
N TYR A 311 -0.93 11.39 -9.22
CA TYR A 311 -0.16 11.10 -8.01
C TYR A 311 1.33 11.42 -8.21
N PRO A 312 2.13 11.61 -7.12
CA PRO A 312 3.58 11.76 -7.20
C PRO A 312 4.22 10.60 -7.98
N GLY A 313 5.24 10.91 -8.77
CA GLY A 313 5.89 9.93 -9.65
C GLY A 313 5.34 9.88 -11.08
N ASN A 314 4.17 10.45 -11.34
CA ASN A 314 3.72 10.73 -12.69
C ASN A 314 4.34 12.04 -13.18
N ASP A 315 4.69 12.13 -14.47
CA ASP A 315 5.25 13.34 -15.11
C ASP A 315 4.22 14.51 -15.21
N SER A 316 3.29 14.56 -14.30
CA SER A 316 2.27 15.60 -14.26
C SER A 316 2.78 16.84 -13.52
N PRO A 317 2.77 18.03 -14.16
CA PRO A 317 3.13 19.28 -13.49
C PRO A 317 2.14 19.66 -12.37
N LEU A 318 1.01 18.96 -12.27
CA LEU A 318 -0.02 19.20 -11.25
C LEU A 318 0.14 18.33 -10.00
N ALA A 319 1.10 17.41 -9.97
CA ALA A 319 1.35 16.58 -8.80
C ALA A 319 1.90 17.43 -7.63
N ILE A 320 1.32 17.24 -6.44
CA ILE A 320 1.73 17.89 -5.20
C ILE A 320 2.20 16.81 -4.23
N PRO A 321 3.51 16.65 -4.01
CA PRO A 321 4.06 15.54 -3.19
C PRO A 321 3.55 15.52 -1.75
N GLU A 322 3.29 16.68 -1.16
CA GLU A 322 2.88 16.82 0.24
C GLU A 322 1.35 16.73 0.44
N ALA A 323 0.59 16.38 -0.59
CA ALA A 323 -0.85 16.18 -0.44
C ALA A 323 -1.14 15.01 0.51
N PRO A 324 -2.15 15.12 1.40
CA PRO A 324 -2.55 13.99 2.23
C PRO A 324 -2.93 12.79 1.37
N HIS A 325 -2.42 11.62 1.74
CA HIS A 325 -2.57 10.39 0.94
C HIS A 325 -2.93 9.18 1.81
N LEU A 326 -3.85 9.38 2.78
CA LEU A 326 -4.40 8.28 3.59
C LEU A 326 -5.48 7.51 2.83
N ARG A 327 -6.24 8.23 2.01
CA ARG A 327 -7.24 7.70 1.08
C ARG A 327 -6.92 8.21 -0.31
N LEU A 328 -7.08 7.35 -1.30
CA LEU A 328 -6.83 7.71 -2.69
C LEU A 328 -7.87 7.07 -3.62
N SER A 329 -8.02 7.61 -4.81
CA SER A 329 -8.90 7.05 -5.83
C SER A 329 -8.11 6.16 -6.79
N ILE A 330 -8.41 4.87 -6.81
CA ILE A 330 -7.88 3.92 -7.81
C ILE A 330 -9.02 3.53 -8.74
N GLN A 331 -8.97 3.98 -9.98
CA GLN A 331 -10.01 3.74 -10.99
C GLN A 331 -11.43 4.13 -10.50
N GLY A 332 -11.54 5.22 -9.69
CA GLY A 332 -12.79 5.68 -9.14
C GLY A 332 -13.26 4.99 -7.86
N LEU A 333 -12.52 4.00 -7.37
CA LEU A 333 -12.77 3.34 -6.09
C LEU A 333 -11.89 3.99 -5.00
N VAL A 334 -12.47 4.25 -3.83
CA VAL A 334 -11.72 4.80 -2.71
C VAL A 334 -10.94 3.69 -2.02
N SER A 335 -9.61 3.81 -2.04
CA SER A 335 -8.68 2.88 -1.41
C SER A 335 -7.93 3.48 -0.23
N THR A 336 -7.48 2.62 0.66
CA THR A 336 -6.52 2.89 1.73
C THR A 336 -5.64 1.66 1.95
N SER A 337 -4.68 1.73 2.85
CA SER A 337 -3.93 0.55 3.28
C SER A 337 -4.59 -0.15 4.45
N ILE A 338 -4.56 -1.49 4.41
CA ILE A 338 -4.89 -2.36 5.52
C ILE A 338 -3.64 -3.17 5.90
N GLY A 339 -3.39 -3.31 7.18
CA GLY A 339 -2.32 -4.17 7.70
C GLY A 339 -2.90 -5.33 8.50
N PHE A 340 -2.28 -6.50 8.44
CA PHE A 340 -2.65 -7.67 9.22
C PHE A 340 -1.43 -8.50 9.63
N ILE A 341 -1.58 -9.18 10.76
CA ILE A 341 -0.53 -9.92 11.44
C ILE A 341 -0.98 -11.37 11.60
N ILE A 342 -0.11 -12.30 11.27
CA ILE A 342 -0.41 -13.74 11.34
C ILE A 342 0.67 -14.42 12.18
N GLU A 343 0.26 -15.22 13.15
CA GLU A 343 1.15 -16.09 13.92
C GLU A 343 1.06 -17.51 13.37
N LYS A 344 2.23 -18.10 13.06
CA LYS A 344 2.31 -19.50 12.64
C LYS A 344 2.01 -20.42 13.81
N GLY A 345 1.10 -21.37 13.61
CA GLY A 345 0.85 -22.43 14.56
C GLY A 345 2.09 -23.30 14.85
N ARG A 346 2.06 -23.98 15.96
CA ARG A 346 3.12 -24.86 16.42
C ARG A 346 3.15 -26.19 15.68
#